data_f059cb612657d365aa8e70014eb69ea8
#
_entry.id   f059cb612657d365aa8e70014eb69ea8
#
_cell.length_a   1.000
_cell.length_b   1.000
_cell.length_c   1.000
_cell.angle_alpha   90.00
_cell.angle_beta   90.00
_cell.angle_gamma   90.00
#
_symmetry.space_group_name_H-M   'P 1'
#
loop_
_entity.id
_entity.type
_entity.pdbx_description
1 polymer ?
#
loop_
_entity_poly.entity_id
_entity_poly.type
_entity_poly.pdbx_seq_one_letter_code
_entity_poly.pdbx_strand_id
1 'polypeptide(L)'
;GYGCRIFYGSKAVRFIMSDNSQLKYGARLINSFLGDNATISCCEVLNSLIFPAHEQHHNNSFLCAAMVMGQSNIAAGATIGSNHNSRAADGEIIAGRGFWPGLCVSLKHNSKFASFTIVAKSDYQTELNIQLPFS
;
A
#
# COMPACT_ATOMS: atom_id res chain seq x y z
N GLY A 1 18.20 1.57 5.94
CA GLY A 1 18.67 0.40 6.67
C GLY A 1 19.68 -0.40 5.88
N TYR A 2 20.19 -1.46 6.48
CA TYR A 2 21.15 -2.36 5.83
C TYR A 2 20.48 -3.13 4.68
N GLY A 3 21.23 -3.33 3.58
CA GLY A 3 20.76 -4.11 2.45
C GLY A 3 19.61 -3.50 1.66
N CYS A 4 19.27 -2.23 1.90
CA CYS A 4 18.27 -1.52 1.11
C CYS A 4 18.73 -1.32 -0.32
N ARG A 5 17.82 -1.43 -1.27
CA ARG A 5 18.12 -1.27 -2.69
C ARG A 5 17.10 -0.38 -3.37
N ILE A 6 17.59 0.62 -4.13
CA ILE A 6 16.79 1.46 -5.01
C ILE A 6 17.43 1.36 -6.39
N PHE A 7 16.74 0.78 -7.35
CA PHE A 7 17.32 0.47 -8.64
C PHE A 7 16.30 0.42 -9.78
N TYR A 8 16.79 0.32 -11.02
CA TYR A 8 15.98 0.28 -12.24
C TYR A 8 14.98 1.44 -12.37
N GLY A 9 15.48 2.70 -12.29
CA GLY A 9 14.69 3.89 -12.55
C GLY A 9 13.70 4.28 -11.45
N SER A 10 13.81 3.70 -10.27
CA SER A 10 12.96 4.04 -9.13
C SER A 10 13.28 5.42 -8.58
N LYS A 11 12.28 6.06 -7.96
CA LYS A 11 12.41 7.36 -7.31
C LYS A 11 11.95 7.30 -5.86
N ALA A 12 12.75 7.90 -4.98
CA ALA A 12 12.41 8.01 -3.57
C ALA A 12 12.66 9.43 -3.09
N VAL A 13 11.66 10.06 -2.46
CA VAL A 13 11.71 11.44 -1.97
C VAL A 13 11.10 11.50 -0.59
N ARG A 14 11.84 12.07 0.37
CA ARG A 14 11.42 12.15 1.78
C ARG A 14 10.91 10.80 2.28
N PHE A 15 11.81 9.86 2.47
CA PHE A 15 11.47 8.48 2.77
C PHE A 15 12.37 7.90 3.86
N ILE A 16 11.89 6.84 4.48
CA ILE A 16 12.68 5.94 5.31
C ILE A 16 12.48 4.53 4.79
N MET A 17 13.57 3.84 4.48
CA MET A 17 13.57 2.43 4.12
C MET A 17 14.31 1.64 5.20
N SER A 18 13.64 0.66 5.76
CA SER A 18 14.21 -0.24 6.76
C SER A 18 14.99 -1.39 6.11
N ASP A 19 15.51 -2.32 6.89
CA ASP A 19 16.48 -3.30 6.42
C ASP A 19 15.93 -4.21 5.30
N ASN A 20 16.76 -4.46 4.30
CA ASN A 20 16.48 -5.35 3.17
C ASN A 20 15.22 -4.98 2.35
N SER A 21 14.76 -3.74 2.44
CA SER A 21 13.65 -3.27 1.63
C SER A 21 14.12 -2.87 0.24
N GLN A 22 13.24 -2.96 -0.75
CA GLN A 22 13.58 -2.73 -2.15
C GLN A 22 12.56 -1.87 -2.88
N LEU A 23 13.07 -0.93 -3.69
CA LEU A 23 12.32 -0.23 -4.72
C LEU A 23 12.93 -0.56 -6.08
N LYS A 24 12.12 -1.03 -7.01
CA LYS A 24 12.63 -1.44 -8.32
C LYS A 24 11.64 -1.20 -9.46
N TYR A 25 12.16 -1.21 -10.69
CA TYR A 25 11.37 -1.09 -11.91
C TYR A 25 10.45 0.12 -11.96
N GLY A 26 11.02 1.32 -11.75
CA GLY A 26 10.26 2.56 -11.84
C GLY A 26 9.33 2.84 -10.67
N ALA A 27 9.45 2.12 -9.56
CA ALA A 27 8.67 2.38 -8.35
C ALA A 27 8.90 3.80 -7.82
N ARG A 28 7.86 4.37 -7.22
CA ARG A 28 7.92 5.68 -6.57
C ARG A 28 7.53 5.56 -5.11
N LEU A 29 8.37 6.09 -4.24
CA LEU A 29 8.12 6.15 -2.80
C LEU A 29 8.30 7.59 -2.33
N ILE A 30 7.23 8.24 -1.92
CA ILE A 30 7.23 9.65 -1.56
C ILE A 30 6.57 9.88 -0.20
N ASN A 31 7.25 10.60 0.70
CA ASN A 31 6.78 10.88 2.06
C ASN A 31 6.32 9.63 2.81
N SER A 32 7.07 8.55 2.74
CA SER A 32 6.60 7.24 3.20
C SER A 32 7.68 6.50 3.98
N PHE A 33 7.24 5.59 4.83
CA PHE A 33 8.07 4.61 5.51
C PHE A 33 7.83 3.23 4.89
N LEU A 34 8.93 2.53 4.59
CA LEU A 34 8.90 1.16 4.09
C LEU A 34 9.65 0.25 5.06
N GLY A 35 8.93 -0.73 5.62
CA GLY A 35 9.44 -1.64 6.65
C GLY A 35 10.41 -2.69 6.12
N ASP A 36 10.94 -3.49 7.03
CA ASP A 36 11.92 -4.55 6.72
C ASP A 36 11.38 -5.55 5.70
N ASN A 37 12.23 -6.00 4.80
CA ASN A 37 11.90 -7.04 3.81
C ASN A 37 10.69 -6.72 2.94
N ALA A 38 10.34 -5.44 2.80
CA ALA A 38 9.24 -5.03 1.94
C ALA A 38 9.74 -4.70 0.53
N THR A 39 8.91 -4.98 -0.47
CA THR A 39 9.22 -4.72 -1.88
C THR A 39 8.13 -3.91 -2.53
N ILE A 40 8.53 -2.82 -3.21
CA ILE A 40 7.65 -2.06 -4.10
C ILE A 40 8.30 -2.06 -5.49
N SER A 41 7.54 -2.50 -6.48
CA SER A 41 7.98 -2.58 -7.86
C SER A 41 6.90 -2.10 -8.80
N CYS A 42 7.24 -1.25 -9.78
CA CYS A 42 6.32 -0.75 -10.79
C CYS A 42 5.10 0.02 -10.25
N CYS A 43 5.15 0.51 -9.04
CA CYS A 43 4.00 1.07 -8.32
C CYS A 43 4.32 2.44 -7.73
N GLU A 44 3.28 3.14 -7.29
CA GLU A 44 3.42 4.42 -6.62
C GLU A 44 2.86 4.34 -5.19
N VAL A 45 3.68 4.79 -4.22
CA VAL A 45 3.31 4.83 -2.80
C VAL A 45 3.55 6.24 -2.27
N LEU A 46 2.51 6.86 -1.77
CA LEU A 46 2.53 8.23 -1.26
C LEU A 46 2.02 8.30 0.18
N ASN A 47 2.68 9.10 1.01
CA ASN A 47 2.20 9.48 2.34
C ASN A 47 1.74 8.29 3.19
N SER A 48 2.49 7.21 3.20
CA SER A 48 2.05 5.94 3.79
C SER A 48 3.07 5.37 4.76
N LEU A 49 2.56 4.57 5.70
CA LEU A 49 3.35 3.74 6.61
C LEU A 49 3.15 2.28 6.22
N ILE A 50 4.19 1.67 5.70
CA ILE A 50 4.19 0.27 5.24
C ILE A 50 5.04 -0.56 6.19
N PHE A 51 4.42 -1.48 6.89
CA PHE A 51 5.09 -2.34 7.87
C PHE A 51 5.78 -3.55 7.20
N PRO A 52 6.58 -4.34 7.92
CA PRO A 52 7.48 -5.33 7.34
C PRO A 52 6.82 -6.39 6.45
N ALA A 53 7.60 -6.93 5.52
CA ALA A 53 7.21 -8.03 4.63
C ALA A 53 6.00 -7.70 3.73
N HIS A 54 5.90 -6.46 3.31
CA HIS A 54 4.90 -6.02 2.34
C HIS A 54 5.36 -6.34 0.91
N GLU A 55 4.44 -6.81 0.09
CA GLU A 55 4.68 -7.07 -1.33
C GLU A 55 3.73 -6.25 -2.21
N GLN A 56 4.31 -5.45 -3.09
CA GLN A 56 3.58 -4.66 -4.08
C GLN A 56 4.44 -4.61 -5.33
N HIS A 57 4.37 -5.66 -6.15
CA HIS A 57 5.35 -5.89 -7.20
C HIS A 57 4.76 -6.07 -8.60
N HIS A 58 3.45 -5.90 -8.76
CA HIS A 58 2.80 -5.91 -10.06
C HIS A 58 2.44 -4.51 -10.52
N ASN A 59 2.31 -4.33 -11.82
CA ASN A 59 2.17 -3.03 -12.46
C ASN A 59 0.87 -2.29 -12.11
N ASN A 60 0.91 -0.96 -12.17
CA ASN A 60 -0.24 -0.07 -12.05
C ASN A 60 -0.97 -0.09 -10.71
N SER A 61 -0.36 -0.50 -9.62
CA SER A 61 -0.98 -0.29 -8.32
C SER A 61 -0.59 1.06 -7.72
N PHE A 62 -1.49 1.61 -6.90
CA PHE A 62 -1.36 2.92 -6.27
C PHE A 62 -1.78 2.83 -4.81
N LEU A 63 -0.96 3.36 -3.93
CA LEU A 63 -1.22 3.39 -2.49
C LEU A 63 -0.98 4.80 -1.96
N CYS A 64 -1.98 5.39 -1.34
CA CYS A 64 -1.90 6.73 -0.80
C CYS A 64 -2.55 6.85 0.57
N ALA A 65 -1.92 7.60 1.48
CA ALA A 65 -2.42 7.90 2.80
C ALA A 65 -2.94 6.65 3.53
N ALA A 66 -2.09 5.65 3.66
CA ALA A 66 -2.45 4.37 4.24
C ALA A 66 -1.45 3.94 5.31
N MET A 67 -1.95 3.27 6.34
CA MET A 67 -1.17 2.49 7.27
C MET A 67 -1.45 1.02 6.99
N VAL A 68 -0.46 0.31 6.47
CA VAL A 68 -0.59 -1.10 6.07
C VAL A 68 0.32 -1.94 6.95
N MET A 69 -0.26 -2.78 7.76
CA MET A 69 0.47 -3.65 8.68
C MET A 69 1.21 -4.77 7.92
N GLY A 70 2.08 -5.47 8.61
CA GLY A 70 3.00 -6.43 8.00
C GLY A 70 2.35 -7.57 7.20
N GLN A 71 3.12 -8.19 6.33
CA GLN A 71 2.73 -9.34 5.51
C GLN A 71 1.54 -9.07 4.57
N SER A 72 1.37 -7.84 4.15
CA SER A 72 0.31 -7.47 3.20
C SER A 72 0.80 -7.61 1.76
N ASN A 73 -0.14 -7.87 0.86
CA ASN A 73 0.15 -8.02 -0.56
C ASN A 73 -0.89 -7.24 -1.38
N ILE A 74 -0.44 -6.28 -2.16
CA ILE A 74 -1.31 -5.47 -3.01
C ILE A 74 -1.15 -5.92 -4.46
N ALA A 75 -2.24 -6.38 -5.06
CA ALA A 75 -2.25 -6.92 -6.40
C ALA A 75 -2.20 -5.85 -7.50
N ALA A 76 -1.97 -6.29 -8.72
CA ALA A 76 -1.89 -5.41 -9.89
C ALA A 76 -3.15 -4.56 -10.07
N GLY A 77 -2.95 -3.30 -10.46
CA GLY A 77 -4.04 -2.38 -10.77
C GLY A 77 -4.88 -1.93 -9.56
N ALA A 78 -4.52 -2.33 -8.35
CA ALA A 78 -5.24 -1.91 -7.15
C ALA A 78 -5.01 -0.42 -6.87
N THR A 79 -6.08 0.31 -6.60
CA THR A 79 -6.06 1.71 -6.20
C THR A 79 -6.50 1.81 -4.75
N ILE A 80 -5.54 1.95 -3.86
CA ILE A 80 -5.78 1.94 -2.42
C ILE A 80 -5.67 3.38 -1.91
N GLY A 81 -6.77 3.87 -1.34
CA GLY A 81 -6.82 5.23 -0.84
C GLY A 81 -7.16 6.26 -1.90
N SER A 82 -7.94 5.86 -2.89
CA SER A 82 -8.51 6.80 -3.85
C SER A 82 -9.39 7.81 -3.13
N ASN A 83 -9.05 9.07 -3.26
CA ASN A 83 -9.85 10.17 -2.74
C ASN A 83 -10.77 10.68 -3.86
N HIS A 84 -12.06 10.42 -3.73
CA HIS A 84 -13.06 10.89 -4.68
C HIS A 84 -13.38 12.38 -4.54
N ASN A 85 -12.83 13.03 -3.50
CA ASN A 85 -12.96 14.47 -3.28
C ASN A 85 -11.57 15.12 -3.32
N SER A 86 -11.29 15.86 -4.37
CA SER A 86 -9.99 16.52 -4.57
C SER A 86 -9.71 17.69 -3.62
N ARG A 87 -10.65 18.08 -2.77
CA ARG A 87 -10.57 19.30 -1.97
C ARG A 87 -10.37 19.07 -0.48
N ALA A 88 -10.56 17.86 0.01
CA ALA A 88 -10.46 17.56 1.43
C ALA A 88 -9.70 16.27 1.67
N ALA A 89 -8.97 16.22 2.76
CA ALA A 89 -8.40 14.96 3.26
C ALA A 89 -9.54 14.12 3.83
N ASP A 90 -9.82 12.99 3.22
CA ASP A 90 -10.87 12.07 3.67
C ASP A 90 -10.38 11.10 4.75
N GLY A 91 -9.19 11.31 5.30
CA GLY A 91 -8.56 10.44 6.28
C GLY A 91 -7.69 9.36 5.64
N GLU A 92 -7.35 8.34 6.39
CA GLU A 92 -6.41 7.29 5.98
C GLU A 92 -7.09 5.94 5.88
N ILE A 93 -6.50 5.07 5.06
CA ILE A 93 -6.81 3.64 5.10
C ILE A 93 -5.98 3.00 6.21
N ILE A 94 -6.61 2.17 7.02
CA ILE A 94 -5.94 1.38 8.04
C ILE A 94 -6.19 -0.09 7.73
N ALA A 95 -5.12 -0.81 7.37
CA ALA A 95 -5.18 -2.21 7.02
C ALA A 95 -4.38 -3.05 8.01
N GLY A 96 -5.02 -4.05 8.60
CA GLY A 96 -4.39 -5.00 9.49
C GLY A 96 -3.38 -5.90 8.78
N ARG A 97 -2.66 -6.71 9.54
CA ARG A 97 -1.66 -7.64 9.03
C ARG A 97 -2.28 -8.62 8.03
N GLY A 98 -1.54 -8.92 6.97
CA GLY A 98 -2.01 -9.88 5.97
C GLY A 98 -3.13 -9.37 5.06
N PHE A 99 -3.29 -8.06 4.97
CA PHE A 99 -4.28 -7.44 4.09
C PHE A 99 -3.97 -7.74 2.62
N TRP A 100 -4.95 -8.21 1.88
CA TRP A 100 -4.79 -8.59 0.48
C TRP A 100 -5.94 -8.08 -0.39
N PRO A 101 -5.86 -6.86 -0.91
CA PRO A 101 -6.76 -6.40 -1.98
C PRO A 101 -6.39 -7.10 -3.29
N GLY A 102 -7.37 -7.69 -3.94
CA GLY A 102 -7.21 -8.43 -5.19
C GLY A 102 -6.93 -7.51 -6.39
N LEU A 103 -6.90 -8.11 -7.57
CA LEU A 103 -6.64 -7.40 -8.82
C LEU A 103 -7.66 -6.27 -9.06
N CYS A 104 -7.16 -5.09 -9.40
CA CYS A 104 -7.99 -3.93 -9.77
C CYS A 104 -9.05 -3.56 -8.71
N VAL A 105 -8.78 -3.77 -7.45
CA VAL A 105 -9.61 -3.27 -6.35
C VAL A 105 -9.43 -1.77 -6.23
N SER A 106 -10.53 -1.03 -6.10
CA SER A 106 -10.50 0.40 -5.77
C SER A 106 -11.13 0.61 -4.40
N LEU A 107 -10.39 1.22 -3.48
CA LEU A 107 -10.82 1.48 -2.10
C LEU A 107 -10.80 2.96 -1.78
N LYS A 108 -11.81 3.41 -1.08
CA LYS A 108 -11.94 4.78 -0.63
C LYS A 108 -11.25 5.00 0.72
N HIS A 109 -10.74 6.21 0.96
CA HIS A 109 -10.20 6.64 2.26
C HIS A 109 -11.21 6.46 3.39
N ASN A 110 -10.71 6.38 4.62
CA ASN A 110 -11.39 5.99 5.86
C ASN A 110 -11.82 4.53 5.92
N SER A 111 -11.47 3.71 4.94
CA SER A 111 -11.71 2.28 5.04
C SER A 111 -10.78 1.64 6.07
N LYS A 112 -11.31 0.70 6.83
CA LYS A 112 -10.58 -0.03 7.87
C LYS A 112 -10.75 -1.53 7.69
N PHE A 113 -9.66 -2.25 7.79
CA PHE A 113 -9.65 -3.70 7.56
C PHE A 113 -8.95 -4.40 8.72
N ALA A 114 -9.62 -5.40 9.27
CA ALA A 114 -9.02 -6.32 10.24
C ALA A 114 -7.90 -7.15 9.60
N SER A 115 -7.13 -7.85 10.42
CA SER A 115 -6.04 -8.69 9.94
C SER A 115 -6.55 -9.83 9.04
N PHE A 116 -5.78 -10.16 8.02
CA PHE A 116 -6.05 -11.25 7.07
C PHE A 116 -7.37 -11.08 6.33
N THR A 117 -7.71 -9.83 5.96
CA THR A 117 -8.85 -9.54 5.10
C THR A 117 -8.45 -9.65 3.63
N ILE A 118 -9.23 -10.39 2.86
CA ILE A 118 -9.11 -10.47 1.39
C ILE A 118 -10.25 -9.66 0.79
N VAL A 119 -9.93 -8.76 -0.12
CA VAL A 119 -10.93 -7.92 -0.78
C VAL A 119 -11.02 -8.31 -2.25
N ALA A 120 -12.20 -8.79 -2.66
CA ALA A 120 -12.45 -9.20 -4.03
C ALA A 120 -12.48 -7.99 -4.98
N LYS A 121 -12.19 -8.24 -6.26
CA LYS A 121 -12.18 -7.22 -7.32
C LYS A 121 -13.49 -6.46 -7.37
N SER A 122 -13.45 -5.18 -7.08
CA SER A 122 -14.58 -4.26 -7.24
C SER A 122 -14.10 -2.82 -7.08
N ASP A 123 -14.95 -1.90 -7.51
CA ASP A 123 -14.83 -0.47 -7.23
C ASP A 123 -15.77 -0.13 -6.07
N TYR A 124 -15.20 0.00 -4.88
CA TYR A 124 -15.95 0.27 -3.66
C TYR A 124 -16.12 1.78 -3.48
N GLN A 125 -17.32 2.25 -3.74
CA GLN A 125 -17.66 3.69 -3.73
C GLN A 125 -17.81 4.26 -2.33
N THR A 126 -17.93 3.42 -1.31
CA THR A 126 -18.11 3.82 0.07
C THR A 126 -17.00 3.28 0.95
N GLU A 127 -16.85 3.85 2.13
CA GLU A 127 -15.92 3.38 3.14
C GLU A 127 -16.31 1.99 3.63
N LEU A 128 -15.33 1.11 3.74
CA LEU A 128 -15.50 -0.22 4.30
C LEU A 128 -14.96 -0.25 5.73
N ASN A 129 -15.66 -0.94 6.61
CA ASN A 129 -15.20 -1.17 7.98
C ASN A 129 -15.34 -2.66 8.32
N ILE A 130 -14.29 -3.41 8.02
CA ILE A 130 -14.24 -4.86 8.24
C ILE A 130 -13.57 -5.12 9.58
N GLN A 131 -14.34 -5.55 10.56
CA GLN A 131 -13.89 -5.70 11.95
C GLN A 131 -13.44 -7.11 12.32
N LEU A 132 -13.88 -8.13 11.58
CA LEU A 132 -13.54 -9.51 11.86
C LEU A 132 -12.30 -9.93 11.05
N PRO A 133 -11.31 -10.56 11.70
CA PRO A 133 -10.17 -11.12 10.98
C PRO A 133 -10.57 -12.32 10.13
N PHE A 134 -9.73 -12.64 9.15
CA PHE A 134 -9.95 -13.72 8.19
C PHE A 134 -11.25 -13.55 7.36
N SER A 135 -11.56 -12.32 6.99
CA SER A 135 -12.72 -11.97 6.16
C SER A 135 -12.36 -11.94 4.66
#